data_00252930f5e1aef162e2437da9477f5a
#
_entry.id   00252930f5e1aef162e2437da9477f5a
#
_cell.length_a   1.000
_cell.length_b   1.000
_cell.length_c   1.000
_cell.angle_alpha   90.00
_cell.angle_beta   90.00
_cell.angle_gamma   90.00
#
_symmetry.space_group_name_H-M   'P 1'
#
loop_
_entity.id
_entity.type
_entity.pdbx_description
1 polymer ?
#
loop_
_entity_poly.entity_id
_entity_poly.type
_entity_poly.pdbx_seq_one_letter_code
_entity_poly.pdbx_strand_id
1 'polypeptide(L)'
;MSEKFSARECALIAAKAADEHKATDIMVLEVGQLVDVTEYFVIATARNTPHVGAILEAMEDALRIECGVKPFSREETKDHTWELLDYGNFVIDVFQPEAREYYRLEMLWNDAPIVDLSEAGIEHPEYSERIAQLVQKMESANDQA
;
A
#
# COMPACT_ATOMS: atom_id res chain seq x y z
N MET A 1 -4.36 -23.41 0.75
CA MET A 1 -4.91 -22.79 1.96
C MET A 1 -4.38 -21.38 2.10
N SER A 2 -5.31 -20.47 2.24
CA SER A 2 -4.93 -19.07 2.37
C SER A 2 -4.20 -18.78 3.67
N GLU A 3 -4.32 -19.68 4.66
CA GLU A 3 -3.65 -19.50 5.94
C GLU A 3 -2.13 -19.59 5.87
N LYS A 4 -1.59 -20.02 4.73
CA LYS A 4 -0.14 -20.06 4.54
C LYS A 4 0.53 -18.69 4.70
N PHE A 5 -0.21 -17.64 4.38
CA PHE A 5 0.33 -16.28 4.35
C PHE A 5 -0.47 -15.39 5.27
N SER A 6 0.22 -14.65 6.11
CA SER A 6 -0.41 -13.65 6.97
C SER A 6 -0.80 -12.43 6.13
N ALA A 7 -1.66 -11.59 6.70
CA ALA A 7 -2.00 -10.30 6.08
C ALA A 7 -0.75 -9.47 5.84
N ARG A 8 0.19 -9.50 6.79
CA ARG A 8 1.47 -8.78 6.66
C ARG A 8 2.26 -9.26 5.45
N GLU A 9 2.39 -10.58 5.31
CA GLU A 9 3.13 -11.15 4.18
C GLU A 9 2.48 -10.78 2.85
N CYS A 10 1.16 -10.85 2.77
CA CYS A 10 0.43 -10.47 1.56
C CYS A 10 0.63 -8.99 1.24
N ALA A 11 0.56 -8.13 2.27
CA ALA A 11 0.77 -6.70 2.06
C ALA A 11 2.17 -6.41 1.53
N LEU A 12 3.18 -7.13 2.03
CA LEU A 12 4.56 -6.96 1.55
C LEU A 12 4.73 -7.46 0.13
N ILE A 13 4.08 -8.56 -0.24
CA ILE A 13 4.09 -9.06 -1.62
C ILE A 13 3.47 -8.03 -2.56
N ALA A 14 2.36 -7.42 -2.16
CA ALA A 14 1.72 -6.38 -2.95
C ALA A 14 2.63 -5.17 -3.12
N ALA A 15 3.29 -4.74 -2.05
CA ALA A 15 4.21 -3.59 -2.09
C ALA A 15 5.37 -3.86 -3.05
N LYS A 16 5.93 -5.07 -3.01
CA LYS A 16 7.03 -5.43 -3.90
C LYS A 16 6.60 -5.40 -5.37
N ALA A 17 5.42 -5.92 -5.67
CA ALA A 17 4.90 -5.88 -7.03
C ALA A 17 4.73 -4.44 -7.52
N ALA A 18 4.25 -3.56 -6.65
CA ALA A 18 4.11 -2.14 -6.99
C ALA A 18 5.46 -1.51 -7.28
N ASP A 19 6.46 -1.81 -6.44
CA ASP A 19 7.82 -1.27 -6.63
C ASP A 19 8.43 -1.74 -7.95
N GLU A 20 8.24 -3.01 -8.28
CA GLU A 20 8.78 -3.57 -9.53
C GLU A 20 8.15 -2.93 -10.76
N HIS A 21 6.98 -2.33 -10.61
CA HIS A 21 6.28 -1.63 -11.69
C HIS A 21 6.37 -0.12 -11.55
N LYS A 22 7.41 0.35 -10.86
CA LYS A 22 7.78 1.77 -10.80
C LYS A 22 6.82 2.65 -10.02
N ALA A 23 6.04 2.08 -9.09
CA ALA A 23 5.24 2.90 -8.20
C ALA A 23 6.16 3.66 -7.25
N THR A 24 5.71 4.84 -6.82
CA THR A 24 6.46 5.66 -5.86
C THR A 24 5.61 5.85 -4.61
N ASP A 25 6.20 6.45 -3.58
CA ASP A 25 5.50 6.79 -2.33
C ASP A 25 4.77 5.58 -1.72
N ILE A 26 5.43 4.41 -1.77
CA ILE A 26 4.86 3.16 -1.25
C ILE A 26 4.95 3.16 0.27
N MET A 27 3.81 2.90 0.91
CA MET A 27 3.75 2.76 2.36
C MET A 27 2.92 1.53 2.72
N VAL A 28 3.36 0.78 3.72
CA VAL A 28 2.58 -0.31 4.29
C VAL A 28 2.35 0.03 5.76
N LEU A 29 1.09 0.24 6.13
CA LEU A 29 0.71 0.70 7.47
C LEU A 29 -0.05 -0.40 8.21
N GLU A 30 0.34 -0.63 9.45
CA GLU A 30 -0.35 -1.61 10.30
C GLU A 30 -1.45 -0.88 11.06
N VAL A 31 -2.68 -0.94 10.55
CA VAL A 31 -3.80 -0.18 11.10
C VAL A 31 -4.71 -1.02 11.99
N GLY A 32 -4.44 -2.31 12.13
CA GLY A 32 -5.30 -3.21 12.89
C GLY A 32 -5.48 -2.84 14.34
N GLN A 33 -4.55 -2.10 14.93
CA GLN A 33 -4.66 -1.64 16.30
C GLN A 33 -5.56 -0.41 16.44
N LEU A 34 -5.82 0.27 15.33
CA LEU A 34 -6.61 1.50 15.32
C LEU A 34 -8.04 1.27 14.81
N VAL A 35 -8.24 0.26 13.97
CA VAL A 35 -9.54 -0.06 13.39
C VAL A 35 -9.75 -1.57 13.41
N ASP A 36 -11.02 -1.99 13.40
CA ASP A 36 -11.37 -3.40 13.43
C ASP A 36 -11.66 -4.00 12.07
N VAL A 37 -11.69 -3.17 10.99
CA VAL A 37 -12.16 -3.63 9.69
C VAL A 37 -11.06 -4.22 8.82
N THR A 38 -9.80 -3.83 9.06
CA THR A 38 -8.67 -4.37 8.28
C THR A 38 -7.40 -4.26 9.10
N GLU A 39 -6.35 -5.01 8.71
CA GLU A 39 -5.09 -5.01 9.45
C GLU A 39 -4.03 -4.14 8.80
N TYR A 40 -4.01 -4.04 7.47
CA TYR A 40 -2.97 -3.30 6.75
C TYR A 40 -3.54 -2.46 5.63
N PHE A 41 -2.91 -1.31 5.40
CA PHE A 41 -3.07 -0.53 4.18
C PHE A 41 -1.77 -0.57 3.40
N VAL A 42 -1.88 -0.80 2.09
CA VAL A 42 -0.76 -0.67 1.15
C VAL A 42 -1.11 0.51 0.26
N ILE A 43 -0.32 1.58 0.32
CA ILE A 43 -0.58 2.80 -0.42
C ILE A 43 0.56 3.03 -1.40
N ALA A 44 0.23 3.37 -2.65
CA ALA A 44 1.23 3.62 -3.68
C ALA A 44 0.76 4.71 -4.61
N THR A 45 1.70 5.34 -5.31
CA THR A 45 1.42 6.39 -6.29
C THR A 45 1.86 5.95 -7.67
N ALA A 46 0.98 6.14 -8.65
CA ALA A 46 1.25 5.92 -10.07
C ALA A 46 1.36 7.26 -10.78
N ARG A 47 2.00 7.30 -11.94
CA ARG A 47 2.24 8.53 -12.70
C ARG A 47 1.02 9.04 -13.45
N ASN A 48 0.15 8.12 -13.89
CA ASN A 48 -0.98 8.45 -14.76
C ASN A 48 -1.97 7.30 -14.77
N THR A 49 -3.09 7.46 -15.49
CA THR A 49 -4.14 6.46 -15.50
C THR A 49 -3.69 5.07 -15.97
N PRO A 50 -2.97 4.93 -17.12
CA PRO A 50 -2.48 3.61 -17.51
C PRO A 50 -1.54 2.98 -16.48
N HIS A 51 -0.74 3.77 -15.81
CA HIS A 51 0.18 3.28 -14.79
C HIS A 51 -0.57 2.75 -13.57
N VAL A 52 -1.68 3.41 -13.18
CA VAL A 52 -2.53 2.91 -12.09
C VAL A 52 -2.98 1.49 -12.42
N GLY A 53 -3.51 1.29 -13.62
CA GLY A 53 -3.98 -0.03 -14.05
C GLY A 53 -2.88 -1.07 -14.09
N ALA A 54 -1.71 -0.70 -14.58
CA ALA A 54 -0.57 -1.63 -14.67
C ALA A 54 -0.09 -2.07 -13.27
N ILE A 55 -0.02 -1.12 -12.34
CA ILE A 55 0.40 -1.42 -10.97
C ILE A 55 -0.62 -2.35 -10.30
N LEU A 56 -1.90 -2.03 -10.42
CA LEU A 56 -2.94 -2.85 -9.81
C LEU A 56 -2.97 -4.26 -10.38
N GLU A 57 -2.81 -4.39 -11.68
CA GLU A 57 -2.78 -5.70 -12.32
C GLU A 57 -1.59 -6.52 -11.79
N ALA A 58 -0.42 -5.88 -11.67
CA ALA A 58 0.76 -6.55 -11.14
C ALA A 58 0.56 -7.01 -9.70
N MET A 59 -0.06 -6.16 -8.88
CA MET A 59 -0.33 -6.50 -7.49
C MET A 59 -1.34 -7.65 -7.38
N GLU A 60 -2.42 -7.59 -8.17
CA GLU A 60 -3.41 -8.67 -8.19
C GLU A 60 -2.79 -9.98 -8.63
N ASP A 61 -1.97 -9.95 -9.68
CA ASP A 61 -1.33 -11.16 -10.18
C ASP A 61 -0.39 -11.76 -9.15
N ALA A 62 0.42 -10.93 -8.50
CA ALA A 62 1.34 -11.41 -7.47
C ALA A 62 0.59 -12.05 -6.31
N LEU A 63 -0.50 -11.43 -5.86
CA LEU A 63 -1.28 -11.96 -4.76
C LEU A 63 -2.01 -13.25 -5.15
N ARG A 64 -2.50 -13.34 -6.38
CA ARG A 64 -3.16 -14.56 -6.86
C ARG A 64 -2.15 -15.70 -6.96
N ILE A 65 -0.99 -15.42 -7.55
CA ILE A 65 0.01 -16.46 -7.81
C ILE A 65 0.70 -16.91 -6.53
N GLU A 66 1.11 -15.97 -5.67
CA GLU A 66 1.90 -16.28 -4.49
C GLU A 66 1.06 -16.59 -3.25
N CYS A 67 -0.09 -15.94 -3.08
CA CYS A 67 -0.92 -16.09 -1.89
C CYS A 67 -2.24 -16.79 -2.15
N GLY A 68 -2.66 -16.94 -3.41
CA GLY A 68 -3.93 -17.58 -3.75
C GLY A 68 -5.15 -16.77 -3.35
N VAL A 69 -5.05 -15.45 -3.28
CA VAL A 69 -6.15 -14.59 -2.83
C VAL A 69 -6.62 -13.65 -3.94
N LYS A 70 -7.89 -13.27 -3.87
CA LYS A 70 -8.54 -12.33 -4.78
C LYS A 70 -9.20 -11.23 -3.96
N PRO A 71 -9.36 -10.01 -4.52
CA PRO A 71 -10.05 -8.97 -3.77
C PRO A 71 -11.55 -9.27 -3.66
N PHE A 72 -12.14 -8.89 -2.53
CA PHE A 72 -13.59 -8.97 -2.33
C PHE A 72 -14.30 -7.89 -3.14
N SER A 73 -13.68 -6.73 -3.26
CA SER A 73 -14.29 -5.61 -3.97
C SER A 73 -13.24 -4.69 -4.54
N ARG A 74 -13.65 -3.93 -5.52
CA ARG A 74 -12.82 -2.96 -6.22
C ARG A 74 -13.62 -1.67 -6.32
N GLU A 75 -12.99 -0.54 -5.99
CA GLU A 75 -13.62 0.76 -6.11
C GLU A 75 -12.67 1.70 -6.83
N GLU A 76 -13.24 2.67 -7.55
CA GLU A 76 -12.44 3.66 -8.25
C GLU A 76 -13.19 4.98 -8.33
N THR A 77 -12.44 6.08 -8.40
CA THR A 77 -13.03 7.38 -8.66
C THR A 77 -13.39 7.48 -10.14
N LYS A 78 -14.34 8.37 -10.48
CA LYS A 78 -14.77 8.53 -11.87
C LYS A 78 -13.65 8.94 -12.80
N ASP A 79 -12.69 9.71 -12.29
CA ASP A 79 -11.57 10.19 -13.08
C ASP A 79 -10.34 9.25 -13.02
N HIS A 80 -10.48 8.10 -12.36
CA HIS A 80 -9.43 7.09 -12.23
C HIS A 80 -8.16 7.61 -11.55
N THR A 81 -8.31 8.57 -10.63
CA THR A 81 -7.16 9.10 -9.90
C THR A 81 -6.89 8.34 -8.61
N TRP A 82 -7.83 7.48 -8.19
CA TRP A 82 -7.71 6.65 -6.99
C TRP A 82 -8.49 5.36 -7.22
N GLU A 83 -7.78 4.22 -7.14
CA GLU A 83 -8.44 2.91 -7.20
C GLU A 83 -8.06 2.10 -5.97
N LEU A 84 -9.01 1.34 -5.47
CA LEU A 84 -8.88 0.58 -4.23
C LEU A 84 -9.25 -0.87 -4.47
N LEU A 85 -8.43 -1.78 -3.91
CA LEU A 85 -8.73 -3.21 -3.89
C LEU A 85 -8.85 -3.65 -2.43
N ASP A 86 -10.00 -4.20 -2.07
CA ASP A 86 -10.27 -4.65 -0.70
C ASP A 86 -10.14 -6.16 -0.62
N TYR A 87 -9.16 -6.63 0.16
CA TYR A 87 -8.92 -8.05 0.40
C TYR A 87 -9.43 -8.49 1.77
N GLY A 88 -10.11 -7.61 2.48
CA GLY A 88 -10.63 -7.90 3.82
C GLY A 88 -9.62 -7.60 4.90
N ASN A 89 -8.58 -8.43 5.02
CA ASN A 89 -7.56 -8.23 6.05
C ASN A 89 -6.46 -7.25 5.63
N PHE A 90 -6.45 -6.80 4.38
CA PHE A 90 -5.63 -5.69 3.94
C PHE A 90 -6.31 -5.00 2.78
N VAL A 91 -5.99 -3.72 2.58
CA VAL A 91 -6.58 -2.89 1.52
C VAL A 91 -5.44 -2.23 0.75
N ILE A 92 -5.56 -2.25 -0.58
CA ILE A 92 -4.60 -1.62 -1.47
C ILE A 92 -5.21 -0.35 -2.04
N ASP A 93 -4.46 0.76 -1.98
CA ASP A 93 -4.87 2.05 -2.54
C ASP A 93 -3.78 2.54 -3.48
N VAL A 94 -4.13 2.78 -4.75
CA VAL A 94 -3.21 3.35 -5.73
C VAL A 94 -3.77 4.68 -6.20
N PHE A 95 -2.96 5.73 -6.08
CA PHE A 95 -3.34 7.10 -6.41
C PHE A 95 -2.49 7.64 -7.54
N GLN A 96 -3.04 8.59 -8.29
CA GLN A 96 -2.21 9.48 -9.09
C GLN A 96 -1.68 10.60 -8.18
N PRO A 97 -0.61 11.30 -8.57
CA PRO A 97 0.06 12.23 -7.65
C PRO A 97 -0.84 13.30 -7.07
N GLU A 98 -1.70 13.89 -7.90
CA GLU A 98 -2.60 14.95 -7.45
C GLU A 98 -3.59 14.44 -6.42
N ALA A 99 -4.15 13.24 -6.65
CA ALA A 99 -5.09 12.65 -5.71
C ALA A 99 -4.41 12.24 -4.40
N ARG A 100 -3.15 11.75 -4.49
CA ARG A 100 -2.37 11.42 -3.29
C ARG A 100 -2.25 12.65 -2.39
N GLU A 101 -1.97 13.81 -2.99
CA GLU A 101 -1.85 15.07 -2.24
C GLU A 101 -3.20 15.61 -1.79
N TYR A 102 -4.23 15.42 -2.57
CA TYR A 102 -5.55 15.92 -2.23
C TYR A 102 -6.17 15.15 -1.07
N TYR A 103 -6.18 13.82 -1.17
CA TYR A 103 -6.83 12.99 -0.14
C TYR A 103 -5.96 12.76 1.08
N ARG A 104 -4.64 12.63 0.91
CA ARG A 104 -3.68 12.41 1.99
C ARG A 104 -4.11 11.30 2.94
N LEU A 105 -4.47 10.16 2.37
CA LEU A 105 -4.95 9.01 3.13
C LEU A 105 -3.97 8.62 4.25
N GLU A 106 -2.68 8.68 3.98
CA GLU A 106 -1.66 8.31 4.97
C GLU A 106 -1.70 9.20 6.21
N MET A 107 -2.24 10.41 6.09
CA MET A 107 -2.33 11.32 7.25
C MET A 107 -3.40 10.90 8.23
N LEU A 108 -4.41 10.17 7.77
CA LEU A 108 -5.45 9.65 8.65
C LEU A 108 -4.90 8.57 9.57
N TRP A 109 -3.82 7.92 9.16
CA TRP A 109 -3.25 6.78 9.86
C TRP A 109 -1.82 7.05 10.30
N ASN A 110 -1.45 8.31 10.50
CA ASN A 110 -0.07 8.67 10.84
C ASN A 110 0.36 8.17 12.22
N ASP A 111 -0.59 7.69 13.04
CA ASP A 111 -0.28 7.06 14.33
C ASP A 111 -0.06 5.55 14.19
N ALA A 112 -0.34 4.98 13.02
CA ALA A 112 -0.15 3.55 12.81
C ALA A 112 1.33 3.20 12.68
N PRO A 113 1.74 2.01 13.15
CA PRO A 113 3.10 1.55 12.85
C PRO A 113 3.29 1.42 11.34
N ILE A 114 4.46 1.83 10.87
CA ILE A 114 4.82 1.69 9.46
C ILE A 114 5.70 0.45 9.32
N VAL A 115 5.43 -0.36 8.30
CA VAL A 115 6.21 -1.57 8.05
C VAL A 115 7.43 -1.21 7.23
N ASP A 116 8.60 -1.73 7.64
CA ASP A 116 9.86 -1.50 6.92
C ASP A 116 9.80 -2.22 5.57
N LEU A 117 9.92 -1.47 4.48
CA LEU A 117 9.83 -2.02 3.14
C LEU A 117 11.01 -2.93 2.77
N SER A 118 12.12 -2.86 3.52
CA SER A 118 13.22 -3.80 3.31
C SER A 118 12.77 -5.25 3.54
N GLU A 119 11.72 -5.46 4.35
CA GLU A 119 11.14 -6.79 4.54
C GLU A 119 10.52 -7.33 3.26
N ALA A 120 10.16 -6.46 2.33
CA ALA A 120 9.67 -6.86 1.01
C ALA A 120 10.77 -6.88 -0.04
N GLY A 121 12.01 -6.61 0.36
CA GLY A 121 13.13 -6.52 -0.58
C GLY A 121 13.22 -5.18 -1.29
N ILE A 122 12.53 -4.16 -0.80
CA ILE A 122 12.57 -2.82 -1.35
C ILE A 122 13.59 -2.03 -0.55
N GLU A 123 14.81 -1.86 -1.11
CA GLU A 123 15.92 -1.26 -0.39
C GLU A 123 16.00 0.26 -0.55
N HIS A 124 15.52 0.79 -1.69
CA HIS A 124 15.64 2.22 -2.00
C HIS A 124 14.29 2.76 -2.50
N PRO A 125 13.28 2.82 -1.63
CA PRO A 125 11.98 3.34 -2.06
C PRO A 125 12.10 4.83 -2.41
N GLU A 126 11.36 5.24 -3.42
CA GLU A 126 11.35 6.60 -3.89
C GLU A 126 10.19 7.36 -3.27
N TYR A 127 10.48 8.43 -2.56
CA TYR A 127 9.46 9.25 -1.89
C TYR A 127 9.52 10.71 -2.31
N SER A 128 8.35 11.32 -2.44
CA SER A 128 8.26 12.77 -2.53
C SER A 128 8.68 13.38 -1.19
N GLU A 129 9.02 14.66 -1.19
CA GLU A 129 9.54 15.30 0.02
C GLU A 129 8.60 15.19 1.21
N ARG A 130 7.33 15.48 1.01
CA ARG A 130 6.34 15.41 2.09
C ARG A 130 6.24 14.01 2.68
N ILE A 131 6.17 13.00 1.82
CA ILE A 131 6.01 11.62 2.28
C ILE A 131 7.30 11.11 2.90
N ALA A 132 8.46 11.51 2.37
CA ALA A 132 9.74 11.14 2.98
C ALA A 132 9.81 11.62 4.42
N GLN A 133 9.38 12.86 4.68
CA GLN A 133 9.37 13.39 6.03
C GLN A 133 8.39 12.64 6.93
N LEU A 134 7.22 12.30 6.40
CA LEU A 134 6.22 11.54 7.16
C LEU A 134 6.74 10.15 7.51
N VAL A 135 7.33 9.45 6.53
CA VAL A 135 7.87 8.11 6.74
C VAL A 135 8.95 8.14 7.82
N GLN A 136 9.86 9.11 7.74
CA GLN A 136 10.91 9.25 8.74
C GLN A 136 10.33 9.43 10.14
N LYS A 137 9.31 10.27 10.26
CA LYS A 137 8.65 10.53 11.53
C LYS A 137 7.96 9.27 12.08
N MET A 138 7.28 8.53 11.20
CA MET A 138 6.60 7.30 11.60
C MET A 138 7.57 6.21 12.01
N GLU A 139 8.70 6.10 11.30
CA GLU A 139 9.74 5.13 11.66
C GLU A 139 10.36 5.46 13.01
N SER A 140 10.57 6.74 13.30
CA SER A 140 11.09 7.17 14.59
C SER A 140 10.12 6.84 15.71
N ALA A 141 8.83 6.97 15.48
CA ALA A 141 7.81 6.62 16.46
C ALA A 141 7.81 5.12 16.74
N ASN A 142 8.01 4.28 15.70
CA ASN A 142 8.13 2.82 15.88
C ASN A 142 9.29 2.49 16.82
N ASP A 143 10.42 3.16 16.64
CA ASP A 143 11.63 2.88 17.42
C ASP A 143 11.47 3.24 18.89
N GLN A 144 10.55 4.15 19.20
CA GLN A 144 10.30 4.58 20.56
C GLN A 144 9.23 3.75 21.27
N ALA A 145 8.53 2.93 20.50
CA ALA A 145 7.51 2.05 21.06
C ALA A 145 8.15 0.81 21.66
#